data_4d86525821177dbba3e3b6da48c1a890
#
_entry.id   4d86525821177dbba3e3b6da48c1a890
#
_cell.length_a   1.000
_cell.length_b   1.000
_cell.length_c   1.000
_cell.angle_alpha   90.00
_cell.angle_beta   90.00
_cell.angle_gamma   90.00
#
_symmetry.space_group_name_H-M   'P 1'
#
loop_
_entity.id
_entity.type
_entity.pdbx_description
1 polymer ?
#
loop_
_entity_poly.entity_id
_entity_poly.type
_entity_poly.pdbx_seq_one_letter_code
_entity_poly.pdbx_strand_id
1 'polypeptide(L)'
;MAVGSGIYITWITGAILLSIAMMPIFKPPYTKVRIEGFIDMFRRYWAHMIIVFSVYLWKDILDGLDRVLMANTQLDMTPYVYAIEGDIVLWIQEAFRTPILDVVLTHFYVMGFMTVTFASFVYPIYFDDRYMADRVSLSMFWVYILAIPFYLFFNVRVTGDYIPLME
;
A
#
# COMPACT_ATOMS: atom_id res chain seq x y z
N MET A 1 -2.24 22.68 11.24
CA MET A 1 -1.14 21.80 10.80
C MET A 1 -1.19 21.41 9.30
N ALA A 2 -1.62 22.31 8.41
CA ALA A 2 -1.76 22.01 6.97
C ALA A 2 -0.46 22.19 6.15
N VAL A 3 0.58 22.80 6.69
CA VAL A 3 1.85 23.06 5.96
C VAL A 3 2.70 21.79 5.84
N GLY A 4 2.56 20.84 6.76
CA GLY A 4 3.32 19.58 6.74
C GLY A 4 2.88 18.60 5.64
N SER A 5 1.60 18.57 5.30
CA SER A 5 1.07 17.60 4.32
C SER A 5 1.55 17.86 2.90
N GLY A 6 1.69 19.11 2.47
CA GLY A 6 2.16 19.46 1.13
C GLY A 6 3.63 19.08 0.91
N ILE A 7 4.49 19.35 1.90
CA ILE A 7 5.92 19.00 1.85
C ILE A 7 6.06 17.47 1.84
N TYR A 8 5.27 16.76 2.63
CA TYR A 8 5.31 15.31 2.71
C TYR A 8 4.90 14.64 1.39
N ILE A 9 3.80 15.10 0.78
CA ILE A 9 3.34 14.61 -0.53
C ILE A 9 4.41 14.86 -1.61
N THR A 10 5.01 16.06 -1.62
CA THR A 10 6.07 16.40 -2.57
C THR A 10 7.30 15.50 -2.40
N TRP A 11 7.67 15.23 -1.16
CA TRP A 11 8.78 14.33 -0.83
C TRP A 11 8.53 12.90 -1.30
N ILE A 12 7.34 12.34 -1.00
CA ILE A 12 6.97 10.98 -1.45
C ILE A 12 6.94 10.91 -2.98
N THR A 13 6.32 11.88 -3.64
CA THR A 13 6.27 11.95 -5.09
C THR A 13 7.67 12.01 -5.69
N GLY A 14 8.55 12.84 -5.12
CA GLY A 14 9.95 12.93 -5.52
C GLY A 14 10.70 11.60 -5.37
N ALA A 15 10.49 10.88 -4.28
CA ALA A 15 11.11 9.58 -4.05
C ALA A 15 10.63 8.50 -5.04
N ILE A 16 9.33 8.48 -5.35
CA ILE A 16 8.75 7.57 -6.35
C ILE A 16 9.34 7.88 -7.73
N LEU A 17 9.36 9.15 -8.13
CA LEU A 17 9.93 9.57 -9.43
C LEU A 17 11.43 9.25 -9.52
N LEU A 18 12.18 9.46 -8.45
CA LEU A 18 13.60 9.10 -8.37
C LEU A 18 13.79 7.58 -8.52
N SER A 19 12.96 6.79 -7.84
CA SER A 19 12.99 5.32 -7.94
C SER A 19 12.73 4.85 -9.37
N ILE A 20 11.76 5.44 -10.04
CA ILE A 20 11.47 5.17 -11.44
C ILE A 20 12.65 5.59 -12.35
N ALA A 21 13.23 6.76 -12.10
CA ALA A 21 14.39 7.24 -12.86
C ALA A 21 15.64 6.38 -12.66
N MET A 22 15.78 5.74 -11.50
CA MET A 22 16.90 4.83 -11.21
C MET A 22 16.68 3.41 -11.75
N MET A 23 15.48 3.03 -12.21
CA MET A 23 15.20 1.71 -12.76
C MET A 23 16.18 1.23 -13.84
N PRO A 24 16.67 2.06 -14.78
CA PRO A 24 17.65 1.63 -15.77
C PRO A 24 18.95 1.12 -15.17
N ILE A 25 19.32 1.58 -13.97
CA ILE A 25 20.55 1.15 -13.26
C ILE A 25 20.42 -0.29 -12.77
N PHE A 26 19.20 -0.69 -12.38
CA PHE A 26 18.88 -2.03 -11.88
C PHE A 26 18.37 -2.97 -12.97
N LYS A 27 18.66 -2.66 -14.22
CA LYS A 27 18.24 -3.47 -15.36
C LYS A 27 18.72 -4.91 -15.23
N PRO A 28 17.80 -5.90 -15.26
CA PRO A 28 18.19 -7.29 -15.31
C PRO A 28 19.02 -7.59 -16.59
N PRO A 29 20.06 -8.45 -16.51
CA PRO A 29 20.98 -8.69 -17.63
C PRO A 29 20.32 -9.30 -18.87
N TYR A 30 19.17 -9.95 -18.70
CA TYR A 30 18.42 -10.61 -19.76
C TYR A 30 17.33 -9.75 -20.40
N THR A 31 17.07 -8.56 -19.88
CA THR A 31 16.01 -7.68 -20.40
C THR A 31 16.59 -6.64 -21.37
N LYS A 32 15.86 -6.41 -22.46
CA LYS A 32 16.13 -5.33 -23.39
C LYS A 32 15.18 -4.19 -23.09
N VAL A 33 15.73 -3.02 -22.78
CA VAL A 33 14.90 -1.80 -22.69
C VAL A 33 14.37 -1.51 -24.08
N ARG A 34 13.08 -1.65 -24.28
CA ARG A 34 12.40 -1.19 -25.49
C ARG A 34 11.92 0.22 -25.23
N ILE A 35 12.44 1.16 -25.98
CA ILE A 35 11.90 2.53 -26.04
C ILE A 35 10.71 2.48 -26.99
N GLU A 36 9.61 1.93 -26.53
CA GLU A 36 8.33 1.98 -27.25
C GLU A 36 7.57 3.24 -26.82
N GLY A 37 6.72 3.74 -27.71
CA GLY A 37 5.84 4.84 -27.36
C GLY A 37 4.90 4.45 -26.21
N PHE A 38 4.54 5.42 -25.36
CA PHE A 38 3.63 5.23 -24.22
C PHE A 38 2.31 4.54 -24.63
N ILE A 39 1.80 4.85 -25.81
CA ILE A 39 0.55 4.28 -26.33
C ILE A 39 0.70 2.77 -26.60
N ASP A 40 1.84 2.33 -27.12
CA ASP A 40 2.08 0.92 -27.41
C ASP A 40 2.28 0.12 -26.13
N MET A 41 2.96 0.67 -25.14
CA MET A 41 3.03 0.09 -23.80
C MET A 41 1.64 -0.02 -23.16
N PHE A 42 0.81 1.02 -23.24
CA PHE A 42 -0.55 1.00 -22.72
C PHE A 42 -1.40 -0.07 -23.40
N ARG A 43 -1.34 -0.20 -24.73
CA ARG A 43 -2.05 -1.25 -25.47
C ARG A 43 -1.62 -2.67 -25.08
N ARG A 44 -0.36 -2.86 -24.75
CA ARG A 44 0.19 -4.17 -24.40
C ARG A 44 -0.17 -4.58 -22.98
N TYR A 45 -0.15 -3.64 -22.04
CA TYR A 45 -0.33 -3.86 -20.61
C TYR A 45 -1.67 -3.37 -20.04
N TRP A 46 -2.63 -3.02 -20.90
CA TRP A 46 -3.92 -2.46 -20.46
C TRP A 46 -4.66 -3.37 -19.47
N ALA A 47 -4.62 -4.68 -19.67
CA ALA A 47 -5.29 -5.64 -18.78
C ALA A 47 -4.68 -5.62 -17.37
N HIS A 48 -3.35 -5.56 -17.27
CA HIS A 48 -2.64 -5.46 -15.99
C HIS A 48 -2.96 -4.13 -15.29
N MET A 49 -3.02 -3.05 -16.04
CA MET A 49 -3.39 -1.73 -15.52
C MET A 49 -4.83 -1.74 -14.99
N ILE A 50 -5.77 -2.36 -15.70
CA ILE A 50 -7.16 -2.50 -15.23
C ILE A 50 -7.21 -3.32 -13.94
N ILE A 51 -6.49 -4.43 -13.85
CA ILE A 51 -6.45 -5.24 -12.64
C ILE A 51 -5.96 -4.42 -11.46
N VAL A 52 -4.84 -3.72 -11.60
CA VAL A 52 -4.29 -2.90 -10.52
C VAL A 52 -5.21 -1.73 -10.18
N PHE A 53 -5.79 -1.09 -11.19
CA PHE A 53 -6.75 0.00 -10.96
C PHE A 53 -8.04 -0.49 -10.29
N SER A 54 -8.52 -1.66 -10.66
CA SER A 54 -9.69 -2.29 -10.02
C SER A 54 -9.47 -2.58 -8.54
N VAL A 55 -8.24 -2.93 -8.14
CA VAL A 55 -7.88 -3.10 -6.73
C VAL A 55 -8.08 -1.82 -5.93
N TYR A 56 -7.69 -0.67 -6.46
CA TYR A 56 -7.92 0.62 -5.80
C TYR A 56 -9.41 0.96 -5.70
N LEU A 57 -10.18 0.74 -6.76
CA LEU A 57 -11.64 0.94 -6.74
C LEU A 57 -12.32 0.03 -5.71
N TRP A 58 -11.90 -1.23 -5.64
CA TRP A 58 -12.42 -2.19 -4.66
C TRP A 58 -12.14 -1.76 -3.23
N LYS A 59 -10.94 -1.22 -2.98
CA LYS A 59 -10.61 -0.69 -1.66
C LYS A 59 -11.61 0.37 -1.20
N ASP A 60 -11.90 1.36 -2.03
CA ASP A 60 -12.83 2.43 -1.69
C ASP A 60 -14.28 1.91 -1.48
N ILE A 61 -14.70 0.92 -2.28
CA ILE A 61 -15.99 0.25 -2.12
C ILE A 61 -16.04 -0.53 -0.80
N LEU A 62 -14.97 -1.26 -0.47
CA LEU A 62 -14.89 -2.04 0.76
C LEU A 62 -14.86 -1.14 1.99
N ASP A 63 -14.10 -0.05 1.99
CA ASP A 63 -14.08 0.93 3.08
C ASP A 63 -15.47 1.56 3.30
N GLY A 64 -16.23 1.78 2.22
CA GLY A 64 -17.62 2.24 2.29
C GLY A 64 -18.56 1.19 2.87
N LEU A 65 -18.44 -0.06 2.41
CA LEU A 65 -19.27 -1.18 2.85
C LEU A 65 -18.99 -1.54 4.32
N ASP A 66 -17.73 -1.48 4.73
CA ASP A 66 -17.29 -1.71 6.09
C ASP A 66 -17.96 -0.74 7.07
N ARG A 67 -17.96 0.55 6.76
CA ARG A 67 -18.65 1.57 7.58
C ARG A 67 -20.15 1.29 7.71
N VAL A 68 -20.80 0.87 6.61
CA VAL A 68 -22.24 0.52 6.62
C VAL A 68 -22.50 -0.73 7.43
N LEU A 69 -21.63 -1.75 7.31
CA LEU A 69 -21.74 -2.97 8.10
C LEU A 69 -21.53 -2.71 9.60
N MET A 70 -20.49 -1.97 9.97
CA MET A 70 -20.26 -1.57 11.36
C MET A 70 -21.46 -0.83 11.96
N ALA A 71 -22.01 0.13 11.21
CA ALA A 71 -23.14 0.93 11.68
C ALA A 71 -24.42 0.09 11.91
N ASN A 72 -24.64 -0.94 11.08
CA ASN A 72 -25.89 -1.75 11.14
C ASN A 72 -25.76 -3.02 11.97
N THR A 73 -24.60 -3.65 12.02
CA THR A 73 -24.42 -4.96 12.67
C THR A 73 -23.71 -4.89 14.00
N GLN A 74 -23.10 -3.75 14.34
CA GLN A 74 -22.23 -3.57 15.51
C GLN A 74 -21.11 -4.65 15.59
N LEU A 75 -20.73 -5.20 14.45
CA LEU A 75 -19.67 -6.21 14.33
C LEU A 75 -18.31 -5.50 14.47
N ASP A 76 -17.93 -5.17 15.70
CA ASP A 76 -16.65 -4.58 16.04
C ASP A 76 -15.84 -5.63 16.82
N MET A 77 -14.83 -6.20 16.19
CA MET A 77 -13.94 -7.19 16.81
C MET A 77 -12.81 -6.55 17.62
N THR A 78 -12.69 -5.23 17.60
CA THR A 78 -11.63 -4.49 18.31
C THR A 78 -11.54 -4.83 19.79
N PRO A 79 -12.67 -4.91 20.57
CA PRO A 79 -12.59 -5.26 21.99
C PRO A 79 -12.03 -6.66 22.24
N TYR A 80 -12.33 -7.61 21.35
CA TYR A 80 -11.83 -8.99 21.46
C TYR A 80 -10.34 -9.08 21.16
N VAL A 81 -9.89 -8.40 20.13
CA VAL A 81 -8.45 -8.31 19.79
C VAL A 81 -7.70 -7.62 20.93
N TYR A 82 -8.21 -6.49 21.41
CA TYR A 82 -7.61 -5.77 22.52
C TYR A 82 -7.57 -6.61 23.84
N ALA A 83 -8.58 -7.42 24.08
CA ALA A 83 -8.58 -8.35 25.24
C ALA A 83 -7.45 -9.39 25.16
N ILE A 84 -7.00 -9.75 23.96
CA ILE A 84 -5.89 -10.69 23.73
C ILE A 84 -4.54 -9.96 23.76
N GLU A 85 -4.44 -8.84 23.06
CA GLU A 85 -3.19 -8.07 22.92
C GLU A 85 -2.86 -7.25 24.17
N GLY A 86 -3.90 -6.76 24.87
CA GLY A 86 -3.74 -5.85 26.01
C GLY A 86 -2.97 -4.59 25.62
N ASP A 87 -2.12 -4.13 26.53
CA ASP A 87 -1.34 -2.91 26.36
C ASP A 87 0.04 -3.17 25.73
N ILE A 88 0.26 -4.32 25.09
CA ILE A 88 1.57 -4.68 24.53
C ILE A 88 2.04 -3.67 23.48
N VAL A 89 1.11 -3.12 22.69
CA VAL A 89 1.40 -2.13 21.65
C VAL A 89 1.85 -0.81 22.29
N LEU A 90 1.16 -0.36 23.35
CA LEU A 90 1.55 0.82 24.12
C LEU A 90 2.92 0.63 24.77
N TRP A 91 3.16 -0.52 25.37
CA TRP A 91 4.44 -0.84 26.00
C TRP A 91 5.60 -0.81 24.98
N ILE A 92 5.40 -1.40 23.80
CA ILE A 92 6.38 -1.35 22.71
C ILE A 92 6.62 0.09 22.25
N GLN A 93 5.54 0.86 22.08
CA GLN A 93 5.63 2.25 21.68
C GLN A 93 6.41 3.07 22.69
N GLU A 94 6.11 2.96 23.99
CA GLU A 94 6.84 3.66 25.05
C GLU A 94 8.32 3.24 25.12
N ALA A 95 8.61 1.95 24.96
CA ALA A 95 9.97 1.43 25.02
C ALA A 95 10.87 1.94 23.88
N PHE A 96 10.30 2.17 22.70
CA PHE A 96 11.04 2.55 21.50
C PHE A 96 10.77 3.99 21.04
N ARG A 97 9.91 4.74 21.72
CA ARG A 97 9.54 6.10 21.33
C ARG A 97 10.73 7.05 21.47
N THR A 98 11.36 7.32 20.33
CA THR A 98 12.34 8.39 20.18
C THR A 98 11.97 9.23 18.97
N PRO A 99 12.07 10.58 19.04
CA PRO A 99 11.66 11.45 17.94
C PRO A 99 12.36 11.11 16.61
N ILE A 100 13.61 10.65 16.68
CA ILE A 100 14.38 10.24 15.49
C ILE A 100 13.82 8.95 14.92
N LEU A 101 13.54 7.97 15.77
CA LEU A 101 13.02 6.66 15.34
C LEU A 101 11.62 6.80 14.74
N ASP A 102 10.75 7.61 15.34
CA ASP A 102 9.40 7.88 14.84
C ASP A 102 9.45 8.47 13.42
N VAL A 103 10.29 9.47 13.20
CA VAL A 103 10.48 10.07 11.87
C VAL A 103 11.03 9.03 10.88
N VAL A 104 12.05 8.28 11.25
CA VAL A 104 12.69 7.29 10.37
C VAL A 104 11.72 6.17 10.03
N LEU A 105 11.04 5.58 11.02
CA LEU A 105 10.10 4.47 10.79
C LEU A 105 8.88 4.92 9.96
N THR A 106 8.32 6.09 10.25
CA THR A 106 7.19 6.64 9.49
C THR A 106 7.57 6.87 8.04
N HIS A 107 8.73 7.50 7.80
CA HIS A 107 9.21 7.73 6.43
C HIS A 107 9.51 6.41 5.73
N PHE A 108 10.19 5.48 6.40
CA PHE A 108 10.53 4.18 5.82
C PHE A 108 9.27 3.37 5.49
N TYR A 109 8.27 3.39 6.38
CA TYR A 109 7.00 2.70 6.16
C TYR A 109 6.25 3.30 4.96
N VAL A 110 5.99 4.59 4.97
CA VAL A 110 5.19 5.23 3.90
C VAL A 110 5.94 5.24 2.57
N MET A 111 7.20 5.68 2.56
CA MET A 111 7.99 5.73 1.33
C MET A 111 8.35 4.34 0.82
N GLY A 112 8.78 3.43 1.71
CA GLY A 112 9.14 2.06 1.34
C GLY A 112 7.95 1.32 0.77
N PHE A 113 6.81 1.36 1.45
CA PHE A 113 5.58 0.71 0.99
C PHE A 113 5.12 1.26 -0.37
N MET A 114 5.02 2.57 -0.51
CA MET A 114 4.60 3.20 -1.77
C MET A 114 5.59 2.94 -2.89
N THR A 115 6.89 3.09 -2.63
CA THR A 115 7.94 2.85 -3.64
C THR A 115 7.92 1.40 -4.11
N VAL A 116 7.86 0.42 -3.20
CA VAL A 116 7.81 -1.00 -3.56
C VAL A 116 6.55 -1.31 -4.36
N THR A 117 5.40 -0.79 -3.95
CA THR A 117 4.13 -1.01 -4.65
C THR A 117 4.17 -0.45 -6.07
N PHE A 118 4.58 0.80 -6.24
CA PHE A 118 4.67 1.42 -7.57
C PHE A 118 5.79 0.81 -8.41
N ALA A 119 6.96 0.55 -7.84
CA ALA A 119 8.08 -0.05 -8.55
C ALA A 119 7.75 -1.46 -9.04
N SER A 120 7.12 -2.29 -8.21
CA SER A 120 6.76 -3.66 -8.59
C SER A 120 5.77 -3.71 -9.77
N PHE A 121 4.98 -2.66 -9.96
CA PHE A 121 4.06 -2.54 -11.08
C PHE A 121 4.69 -1.88 -12.32
N VAL A 122 5.41 -0.78 -12.13
CA VAL A 122 6.02 -0.01 -13.23
C VAL A 122 7.23 -0.75 -13.83
N TYR A 123 8.00 -1.45 -12.99
CA TYR A 123 9.21 -2.14 -13.40
C TYR A 123 8.99 -3.19 -14.50
N PRO A 124 8.04 -4.14 -14.39
CA PRO A 124 7.77 -5.11 -15.45
C PRO A 124 7.33 -4.47 -16.77
N ILE A 125 6.54 -3.39 -16.69
CA ILE A 125 6.08 -2.65 -17.86
C ILE A 125 7.25 -1.95 -18.55
N TYR A 126 8.11 -1.31 -17.76
CA TYR A 126 9.27 -0.59 -18.27
C TYR A 126 10.29 -1.50 -18.96
N PHE A 127 10.51 -2.70 -18.43
CA PHE A 127 11.42 -3.70 -19.01
C PHE A 127 10.76 -4.65 -20.00
N ASP A 128 9.49 -4.45 -20.35
CA ASP A 128 8.69 -5.32 -21.21
C ASP A 128 8.72 -6.79 -20.75
N ASP A 129 8.70 -6.99 -19.44
CA ASP A 129 8.65 -8.32 -18.81
C ASP A 129 7.19 -8.69 -18.52
N ARG A 130 6.56 -9.31 -19.54
CA ARG A 130 5.17 -9.73 -19.43
C ARG A 130 4.95 -10.79 -18.37
N TYR A 131 5.90 -11.70 -18.21
CA TYR A 131 5.79 -12.75 -17.22
C TYR A 131 5.75 -12.21 -15.79
N MET A 132 6.61 -11.23 -15.51
CA MET A 132 6.60 -10.56 -14.21
C MET A 132 5.34 -9.69 -14.04
N ALA A 133 4.88 -9.01 -15.07
CA ALA A 133 3.66 -8.22 -15.05
C ALA A 133 2.43 -9.10 -14.74
N ASP A 134 2.30 -10.26 -15.38
CA ASP A 134 1.23 -11.23 -15.12
C ASP A 134 1.25 -11.69 -13.66
N ARG A 135 2.41 -12.03 -13.13
CA ARG A 135 2.56 -12.50 -11.75
C ARG A 135 2.23 -11.42 -10.72
N VAL A 136 2.75 -10.21 -10.90
CA VAL A 136 2.52 -9.11 -9.97
C VAL A 136 1.03 -8.74 -9.95
N SER A 137 0.41 -8.55 -11.11
CA SER A 137 -0.99 -8.17 -11.19
C SER A 137 -1.93 -9.26 -10.65
N LEU A 138 -1.67 -10.54 -10.99
CA LEU A 138 -2.45 -11.65 -10.45
C LEU A 138 -2.25 -11.83 -8.95
N SER A 139 -1.03 -11.67 -8.44
CA SER A 139 -0.77 -11.76 -7.01
C SER A 139 -1.50 -10.64 -6.25
N MET A 140 -1.45 -9.41 -6.75
CA MET A 140 -2.21 -8.30 -6.16
C MET A 140 -3.72 -8.58 -6.17
N PHE A 141 -4.26 -9.03 -7.29
CA PHE A 141 -5.66 -9.39 -7.44
C PHE A 141 -6.09 -10.45 -6.40
N TRP A 142 -5.34 -11.55 -6.29
CA TRP A 142 -5.67 -12.63 -5.37
C TRP A 142 -5.53 -12.21 -3.91
N VAL A 143 -4.50 -11.45 -3.55
CA VAL A 143 -4.34 -10.93 -2.18
C VAL A 143 -5.55 -10.09 -1.79
N TYR A 144 -6.02 -9.22 -2.66
CA TYR A 144 -7.18 -8.38 -2.36
C TYR A 144 -8.49 -9.18 -2.32
N ILE A 145 -8.72 -10.12 -3.25
CA ILE A 145 -9.91 -10.98 -3.19
C ILE A 145 -9.95 -11.80 -1.92
N LEU A 146 -8.82 -12.41 -1.53
CA LEU A 146 -8.74 -13.21 -0.30
C LEU A 146 -8.86 -12.34 0.96
N ALA A 147 -8.48 -11.09 0.88
CA ALA A 147 -8.62 -10.15 1.99
C ALA A 147 -10.08 -9.68 2.22
N ILE A 148 -10.94 -9.69 1.18
CA ILE A 148 -12.33 -9.23 1.28
C ILE A 148 -13.09 -9.84 2.48
N PRO A 149 -13.15 -11.18 2.66
CA PRO A 149 -13.90 -11.76 3.78
C PRO A 149 -13.31 -11.35 5.13
N PHE A 150 -11.99 -11.16 5.22
CA PHE A 150 -11.37 -10.70 6.45
C PHE A 150 -11.75 -9.24 6.76
N TYR A 151 -11.72 -8.37 5.78
CA TYR A 151 -12.14 -6.98 5.95
C TYR A 151 -13.63 -6.84 6.31
N LEU A 152 -14.49 -7.71 5.79
CA LEU A 152 -15.92 -7.61 6.03
C LEU A 152 -16.37 -8.27 7.36
N PHE A 153 -15.70 -9.35 7.77
CA PHE A 153 -16.14 -10.14 8.94
C PHE A 153 -15.24 -9.97 10.16
N PHE A 154 -13.98 -9.56 9.97
CA PHE A 154 -13.04 -9.27 11.06
C PHE A 154 -12.72 -7.78 11.09
N ASN A 155 -13.73 -7.03 11.45
CA ASN A 155 -13.64 -5.59 11.48
C ASN A 155 -12.94 -5.13 12.75
N VAL A 156 -11.69 -4.70 12.64
CA VAL A 156 -10.86 -4.21 13.74
C VAL A 156 -10.45 -2.78 13.44
N ARG A 157 -10.73 -1.87 14.36
CA ARG A 157 -10.30 -0.48 14.23
C ARG A 157 -8.78 -0.39 14.34
N VAL A 158 -8.22 0.60 13.69
CA VAL A 158 -6.79 0.92 13.84
C VAL A 158 -6.51 1.25 15.30
N THR A 159 -5.41 0.72 15.83
CA THR A 159 -5.04 0.84 17.25
C THR A 159 -5.05 2.29 17.73
N GLY A 160 -4.59 3.23 16.90
CA GLY A 160 -4.59 4.66 17.20
C GLY A 160 -5.99 5.29 17.35
N ASP A 161 -7.02 4.70 16.72
CA ASP A 161 -8.41 5.16 16.84
C ASP A 161 -9.11 4.58 18.08
N TYR A 162 -8.61 3.46 18.60
CA TYR A 162 -9.22 2.76 19.73
C TYR A 162 -8.56 3.13 21.06
N ILE A 163 -7.26 3.33 21.08
CA ILE A 163 -6.49 3.70 22.27
C ILE A 163 -6.19 5.20 22.20
N PRO A 164 -6.90 6.03 22.98
CA PRO A 164 -6.77 7.50 22.90
C PRO A 164 -5.42 8.05 23.40
N LEU A 165 -4.53 7.18 23.90
CA LEU A 165 -3.18 7.53 24.35
C LEU A 165 -2.11 7.33 23.27
N MET A 166 -2.48 6.81 22.12
CA MET A 166 -1.57 6.71 20.98
C MET A 166 -1.62 8.02 20.18
N GLU A 167 -0.64 8.89 20.40
CA GLU A 167 -0.39 10.09 19.61
C GLU A 167 0.69 9.89 18.55
#